data_7e7d5d0bac7df94cd6fe611fac0b1611
#
_entry.id   7e7d5d0bac7df94cd6fe611fac0b1611
#
_cell.length_a   1.000
_cell.length_b   1.000
_cell.length_c   1.000
_cell.angle_alpha   90.00
_cell.angle_beta   90.00
_cell.angle_gamma   90.00
#
_symmetry.space_group_name_H-M   'P 1'
#
loop_
_entity.id
_entity.type
_entity.pdbx_description
1 polymer ?
#
loop_
_entity_poly.entity_id
_entity_poly.type
_entity_poly.pdbx_seq_one_letter_code
_entity_poly.pdbx_strand_id
1 'polypeptide(L)'
;MLIRCSSLPLAFTCPGSLRGDGPSVDMTNDASADGTAVHAGLASVVRGMEPEAAHELMLAEHPACNRGEVTPLFWAGVKMWGEIQKWMPSPQAEGEMRTEILSGHVDAQSVGPVEGVILDWKSGRKDHDYKHQGFGYAWLRVHFQPDLERVTVHFAWLRTRELESYTVTRERADSWYQQLQDEVINWNGKYHAGPHCTFCPRRTSCPAVTALVRQDVAMFADGKAFELSTCTGPELCGHFRKIKMLQHLLDAAERNARSEIGHRGDVLDGEGGVIHYVEAEGPRDVDTLKAWDALTKRLTDEELAPCLKVRLGELETALKAKAGKGKGAAAVRELNEELKAAGAVSRETVQRLTDERIK
;
A
#
# COMPACT_ATOMS: atom_id res chain seq x y z
N MET A 1 -5.64 -17.73 18.79
CA MET A 1 -5.36 -17.05 17.50
C MET A 1 -5.14 -15.58 17.81
N LEU A 2 -3.98 -15.03 17.47
CA LEU A 2 -3.69 -13.62 17.65
C LEU A 2 -4.07 -12.85 16.37
N ILE A 3 -4.93 -11.83 16.49
CA ILE A 3 -5.41 -10.99 15.40
C ILE A 3 -4.66 -9.66 15.45
N ARG A 4 -4.10 -9.21 14.33
CA ARG A 4 -3.51 -7.87 14.22
C ARG A 4 -4.59 -6.84 13.92
N CYS A 5 -4.55 -5.67 14.54
CA CYS A 5 -5.51 -4.59 14.26
C CYS A 5 -5.55 -4.22 12.77
N SER A 6 -4.42 -4.25 12.07
CA SER A 6 -4.35 -4.03 10.62
C SER A 6 -5.09 -5.08 9.78
N SER A 7 -5.34 -6.28 10.32
CA SER A 7 -6.10 -7.35 9.64
C SER A 7 -7.62 -7.26 9.87
N LEU A 8 -8.06 -6.42 10.81
CA LEU A 8 -9.48 -6.34 11.19
C LEU A 8 -10.42 -5.90 10.05
N PRO A 9 -10.07 -4.93 9.19
CA PRO A 9 -10.92 -4.57 8.06
C PRO A 9 -11.27 -5.76 7.17
N LEU A 10 -10.26 -6.58 6.86
CA LEU A 10 -10.44 -7.80 6.07
C LEU A 10 -11.17 -8.88 6.88
N ALA A 11 -10.86 -9.04 8.16
CA ALA A 11 -11.45 -10.04 9.04
C ALA A 11 -12.96 -9.86 9.24
N PHE A 12 -13.44 -8.63 9.38
CA PHE A 12 -14.87 -8.33 9.44
C PHE A 12 -15.57 -8.52 8.09
N THR A 13 -14.87 -8.35 6.97
CA THR A 13 -15.42 -8.66 5.65
C THR A 13 -15.49 -10.17 5.41
N CYS A 14 -14.45 -10.92 5.79
CA CYS A 14 -14.39 -12.37 5.69
C CYS A 14 -13.51 -12.96 6.80
N PRO A 15 -14.07 -13.46 7.89
CA PRO A 15 -13.30 -14.04 8.99
C PRO A 15 -12.42 -15.22 8.56
N GLY A 16 -12.77 -15.88 7.46
CA GLY A 16 -11.96 -16.91 6.83
C GLY A 16 -10.56 -16.45 6.40
N SER A 17 -10.35 -15.15 6.26
CA SER A 17 -9.02 -14.55 5.95
C SER A 17 -7.99 -14.81 7.06
N LEU A 18 -8.45 -14.99 8.29
CA LEU A 18 -7.63 -15.31 9.48
C LEU A 18 -7.45 -16.82 9.71
N ARG A 19 -8.17 -17.65 8.98
CA ARG A 19 -8.28 -19.09 9.20
C ARG A 19 -7.60 -19.84 8.05
N GLY A 20 -7.29 -21.10 8.31
CA GLY A 20 -6.80 -22.06 7.33
C GLY A 20 -5.34 -22.44 7.58
N ASP A 21 -5.08 -23.75 7.36
CA ASP A 21 -3.78 -24.38 7.54
C ASP A 21 -2.95 -24.38 6.24
N GLY A 22 -3.51 -23.81 5.16
CA GLY A 22 -2.85 -23.72 3.87
C GLY A 22 -1.81 -22.60 3.79
N PRO A 23 -0.97 -22.63 2.76
CA PRO A 23 0.04 -21.62 2.54
C PRO A 23 -0.58 -20.21 2.43
N SER A 24 0.04 -19.24 3.08
CA SER A 24 -0.30 -17.83 2.89
C SER A 24 0.56 -17.24 1.78
N VAL A 25 -0.06 -16.39 0.96
CA VAL A 25 0.69 -15.62 -0.03
C VAL A 25 1.41 -14.49 0.70
N ASP A 26 2.70 -14.34 0.43
CA ASP A 26 3.42 -13.15 0.85
C ASP A 26 2.80 -11.92 0.13
N MET A 27 2.35 -10.96 0.93
CA MET A 27 1.73 -9.73 0.45
C MET A 27 2.72 -8.56 0.45
N THR A 28 3.99 -8.80 0.83
CA THR A 28 5.02 -7.76 0.75
C THR A 28 5.28 -7.41 -0.72
N ASN A 29 5.38 -6.14 -0.98
CA ASN A 29 5.70 -5.57 -2.27
C ASN A 29 6.45 -4.24 -2.07
N ASP A 30 6.95 -3.66 -3.14
CA ASP A 30 7.69 -2.40 -3.10
C ASP A 30 6.90 -1.29 -2.39
N ALA A 31 5.58 -1.20 -2.63
CA ALA A 31 4.74 -0.21 -1.97
C ALA A 31 4.63 -0.43 -0.45
N SER A 32 4.71 -1.67 0.05
CA SER A 32 4.74 -1.96 1.48
C SER A 32 6.11 -1.64 2.10
N ALA A 33 7.19 -1.87 1.36
CA ALA A 33 8.54 -1.48 1.77
C ALA A 33 8.68 0.05 1.83
N ASP A 34 8.17 0.77 0.83
CA ASP A 34 8.12 2.23 0.80
C ASP A 34 7.30 2.78 1.98
N GLY A 35 6.15 2.16 2.28
CA GLY A 35 5.34 2.50 3.46
C GLY A 35 6.12 2.36 4.75
N THR A 36 6.83 1.23 4.93
CA THR A 36 7.66 0.99 6.12
C THR A 36 8.75 2.05 6.28
N ALA A 37 9.42 2.44 5.20
CA ALA A 37 10.42 3.50 5.24
C ALA A 37 9.81 4.83 5.73
N VAL A 38 8.67 5.24 5.16
CA VAL A 38 8.00 6.49 5.54
C VAL A 38 7.59 6.48 7.02
N HIS A 39 7.04 5.36 7.53
CA HIS A 39 6.65 5.23 8.95
C HIS A 39 7.88 5.35 9.86
N ALA A 40 9.01 4.69 9.54
CA ALA A 40 10.24 4.79 10.31
C ALA A 40 10.78 6.23 10.38
N GLY A 41 10.77 6.95 9.25
CA GLY A 41 11.16 8.35 9.20
C GLY A 41 10.26 9.24 10.05
N LEU A 42 8.94 9.06 9.94
CA LEU A 42 7.97 9.85 10.72
C LEU A 42 8.03 9.52 12.22
N ALA A 43 8.31 8.26 12.58
CA ALA A 43 8.54 7.90 13.98
C ALA A 43 9.74 8.64 14.58
N SER A 44 10.80 8.88 13.80
CA SER A 44 11.96 9.68 14.23
C SER A 44 11.56 11.15 14.46
N VAL A 45 10.71 11.72 13.62
CA VAL A 45 10.17 13.08 13.81
C VAL A 45 9.29 13.15 15.07
N VAL A 46 8.43 12.17 15.31
CA VAL A 46 7.61 12.09 16.54
C VAL A 46 8.47 12.02 17.79
N ARG A 47 9.65 11.37 17.72
CA ARG A 47 10.64 11.32 18.81
C ARG A 47 11.42 12.63 19.02
N GLY A 48 11.17 13.64 18.19
CA GLY A 48 11.78 14.96 18.27
C GLY A 48 13.04 15.16 17.44
N MET A 49 13.32 14.24 16.49
CA MET A 49 14.39 14.46 15.50
C MET A 49 13.98 15.56 14.53
N GLU A 50 14.92 16.41 14.14
CA GLU A 50 14.70 17.41 13.09
C GLU A 50 14.29 16.71 11.77
N PRO A 51 13.27 17.24 11.05
CA PRO A 51 12.72 16.57 9.88
C PRO A 51 13.75 16.25 8.80
N GLU A 52 14.70 17.13 8.54
CA GLU A 52 15.76 16.92 7.56
C GLU A 52 16.66 15.75 7.94
N ALA A 53 17.06 15.67 9.21
CA ALA A 53 17.88 14.57 9.73
C ALA A 53 17.11 13.24 9.72
N ALA A 54 15.82 13.26 10.07
CA ALA A 54 14.96 12.09 10.01
C ALA A 54 14.77 11.58 8.57
N HIS A 55 14.66 12.49 7.59
CA HIS A 55 14.58 12.12 6.17
C HIS A 55 15.87 11.46 5.66
N GLU A 56 17.04 12.03 6.00
CA GLU A 56 18.32 11.45 5.62
C GLU A 56 18.52 10.06 6.24
N LEU A 57 18.19 9.91 7.54
CA LEU A 57 18.25 8.63 8.24
C LEU A 57 17.33 7.59 7.59
N MET A 58 16.09 7.96 7.30
CA MET A 58 15.13 7.11 6.59
C MET A 58 15.69 6.56 5.28
N LEU A 59 16.28 7.43 4.45
CA LEU A 59 16.86 7.02 3.17
C LEU A 59 18.13 6.17 3.33
N ALA A 60 18.88 6.36 4.40
CA ALA A 60 20.06 5.57 4.71
C ALA A 60 19.71 4.16 5.21
N GLU A 61 18.70 4.05 6.09
CA GLU A 61 18.25 2.77 6.66
C GLU A 61 17.42 1.93 5.67
N HIS A 62 16.77 2.59 4.69
CA HIS A 62 15.95 1.93 3.67
C HIS A 62 16.46 2.21 2.24
N PRO A 63 17.67 1.75 1.88
CA PRO A 63 18.30 2.10 0.61
C PRO A 63 17.55 1.57 -0.62
N ALA A 64 16.72 0.53 -0.45
CA ALA A 64 15.92 -0.08 -1.51
C ALA A 64 14.58 0.63 -1.76
N CYS A 65 14.19 1.62 -0.93
CA CYS A 65 12.94 2.33 -1.11
C CYS A 65 12.96 3.22 -2.37
N ASN A 66 11.78 3.40 -2.97
CA ASN A 66 11.62 4.34 -4.07
C ASN A 66 11.64 5.79 -3.56
N ARG A 67 12.80 6.44 -3.65
CA ARG A 67 12.99 7.82 -3.17
C ARG A 67 11.98 8.81 -3.75
N GLY A 68 11.57 8.63 -5.01
CA GLY A 68 10.57 9.47 -5.68
C GLY A 68 9.18 9.36 -5.05
N GLU A 69 8.84 8.21 -4.48
CA GLU A 69 7.58 7.94 -3.78
C GLU A 69 7.65 8.30 -2.30
N VAL A 70 8.71 7.88 -1.59
CA VAL A 70 8.78 8.04 -0.13
C VAL A 70 9.00 9.48 0.32
N THR A 71 9.82 10.24 -0.41
CA THR A 71 10.14 11.64 -0.04
C THR A 71 8.89 12.54 0.01
N PRO A 72 8.01 12.57 -1.01
CA PRO A 72 6.78 13.36 -0.94
C PRO A 72 5.85 12.93 0.19
N LEU A 73 5.76 11.62 0.48
CA LEU A 73 4.92 11.08 1.55
C LEU A 73 5.46 11.48 2.93
N PHE A 74 6.78 11.37 3.12
CA PHE A 74 7.43 11.79 4.35
C PHE A 74 7.14 13.27 4.65
N TRP A 75 7.38 14.17 3.69
CA TRP A 75 7.15 15.61 3.90
C TRP A 75 5.67 15.96 4.06
N ALA A 76 4.76 15.19 3.46
CA ALA A 76 3.33 15.32 3.75
C ALA A 76 3.03 14.97 5.21
N GLY A 77 3.62 13.87 5.72
CA GLY A 77 3.50 13.46 7.11
C GLY A 77 4.07 14.48 8.09
N VAL A 78 5.26 15.02 7.83
CA VAL A 78 5.86 16.09 8.64
C VAL A 78 4.94 17.30 8.74
N LYS A 79 4.36 17.73 7.60
CA LYS A 79 3.41 18.85 7.60
C LYS A 79 2.15 18.54 8.42
N MET A 80 1.60 17.33 8.27
CA MET A 80 0.42 16.92 9.04
C MET A 80 0.75 16.80 10.53
N TRP A 81 1.94 16.29 10.87
CA TRP A 81 2.42 16.20 12.25
C TRP A 81 2.45 17.56 12.95
N GLY A 82 2.89 18.61 12.27
CA GLY A 82 2.90 19.98 12.79
C GLY A 82 1.53 20.46 13.32
N GLU A 83 0.42 19.93 12.79
CA GLU A 83 -0.92 20.20 13.27
C GLU A 83 -1.37 19.18 14.33
N ILE A 84 -1.13 17.89 14.09
CA ILE A 84 -1.60 16.78 14.91
C ILE A 84 -0.96 16.80 16.31
N GLN A 85 0.33 17.11 16.40
CA GLN A 85 1.06 17.15 17.67
C GLN A 85 0.45 18.10 18.71
N LYS A 86 -0.33 19.10 18.28
CA LYS A 86 -1.02 20.03 19.19
C LYS A 86 -2.07 19.33 20.05
N TRP A 87 -2.55 18.19 19.61
CA TRP A 87 -3.56 17.35 20.29
C TRP A 87 -2.92 16.16 21.02
N MET A 88 -1.62 16.00 20.92
CA MET A 88 -0.89 14.85 21.46
C MET A 88 0.18 15.32 22.46
N PRO A 89 -0.18 15.69 23.69
CA PRO A 89 0.80 16.05 24.70
C PRO A 89 1.70 14.84 25.03
N SER A 90 3.01 15.03 25.03
CA SER A 90 4.01 13.99 25.30
C SER A 90 3.83 12.74 24.40
N PRO A 91 3.89 12.89 23.06
CA PRO A 91 3.67 11.80 22.15
C PRO A 91 4.75 10.73 22.29
N GLN A 92 4.34 9.47 22.14
CA GLN A 92 5.22 8.31 22.08
C GLN A 92 5.08 7.68 20.69
N ALA A 93 6.19 7.52 19.98
CA ALA A 93 6.24 6.83 18.71
C ALA A 93 6.28 5.31 18.90
N GLU A 94 5.73 4.57 17.94
CA GLU A 94 5.84 3.10 17.83
C GLU A 94 5.32 2.36 19.06
N GLY A 95 4.06 2.62 19.41
CA GLY A 95 3.42 1.96 20.56
C GLY A 95 2.90 0.56 20.21
N GLU A 96 3.40 -0.47 20.91
CA GLU A 96 2.86 -1.82 20.80
C GLU A 96 1.89 -2.11 21.96
N MET A 97 0.73 -2.69 21.60
CA MET A 97 -0.26 -3.19 22.57
C MET A 97 -0.65 -4.60 22.17
N ARG A 98 -0.67 -5.53 23.14
CA ARG A 98 -0.93 -6.93 22.83
C ARG A 98 -1.66 -7.63 23.98
N THR A 99 -2.73 -8.33 23.63
CA THR A 99 -3.40 -9.33 24.47
C THR A 99 -3.18 -10.73 23.89
N GLU A 100 -3.83 -11.74 24.42
CA GLU A 100 -3.81 -13.10 23.87
C GLU A 100 -4.58 -13.19 22.52
N ILE A 101 -5.50 -12.27 22.27
CA ILE A 101 -6.41 -12.31 21.12
C ILE A 101 -6.09 -11.21 20.10
N LEU A 102 -5.77 -10.01 20.55
CA LEU A 102 -5.60 -8.83 19.69
C LEU A 102 -4.24 -8.18 19.90
N SER A 103 -3.61 -7.74 18.82
CA SER A 103 -2.40 -6.93 18.86
C SER A 103 -2.52 -5.71 17.96
N GLY A 104 -1.97 -4.59 18.41
CA GLY A 104 -1.91 -3.33 17.68
C GLY A 104 -0.53 -2.72 17.79
N HIS A 105 -0.02 -2.22 16.66
CA HIS A 105 1.15 -1.37 16.59
C HIS A 105 0.69 -0.03 16.06
N VAL A 106 0.89 1.02 16.82
CA VAL A 106 0.43 2.38 16.47
C VAL A 106 1.63 3.27 16.22
N ASP A 107 1.56 4.10 15.21
CA ASP A 107 2.70 4.94 14.80
C ASP A 107 3.01 6.04 15.83
N ALA A 108 1.98 6.61 16.44
CA ALA A 108 2.14 7.50 17.57
C ALA A 108 0.94 7.42 18.51
N GLN A 109 1.17 7.69 19.78
CA GLN A 109 0.13 7.76 20.80
C GLN A 109 0.45 8.81 21.87
N SER A 110 -0.60 9.35 22.46
CA SER A 110 -0.52 10.20 23.64
C SER A 110 -1.65 9.81 24.57
N VAL A 111 -1.34 9.68 25.85
CA VAL A 111 -2.27 9.17 26.84
C VAL A 111 -2.35 10.10 28.01
N GLY A 112 -3.50 10.72 28.17
CA GLY A 112 -3.88 11.52 29.35
C GLY A 112 -4.57 10.65 30.41
N PRO A 113 -5.05 11.28 31.50
CA PRO A 113 -5.69 10.56 32.60
C PRO A 113 -7.05 9.92 32.21
N VAL A 114 -7.84 10.57 31.35
CA VAL A 114 -9.18 10.11 30.95
C VAL A 114 -9.34 9.97 29.44
N GLU A 115 -8.40 10.49 28.65
CA GLU A 115 -8.44 10.49 27.19
C GLU A 115 -7.15 10.00 26.59
N GLY A 116 -7.24 9.19 25.53
CA GLY A 116 -6.12 8.76 24.71
C GLY A 116 -6.24 9.26 23.29
N VAL A 117 -5.12 9.54 22.65
CA VAL A 117 -5.03 9.86 21.22
C VAL A 117 -4.07 8.87 20.55
N ILE A 118 -4.49 8.32 19.44
CA ILE A 118 -3.70 7.39 18.62
C ILE A 118 -3.61 7.95 17.21
N LEU A 119 -2.45 7.86 16.62
CA LEU A 119 -2.21 8.21 15.22
C LEU A 119 -1.65 7.01 14.48
N ASP A 120 -2.14 6.81 13.26
CA ASP A 120 -1.67 5.79 12.32
C ASP A 120 -1.54 6.42 10.93
N TRP A 121 -0.32 6.39 10.40
CA TRP A 121 -0.03 6.92 9.06
C TRP A 121 -0.50 5.96 7.98
N LYS A 122 -1.11 6.49 6.93
CA LYS A 122 -1.55 5.71 5.77
C LYS A 122 -0.85 6.20 4.50
N SER A 123 0.16 5.43 4.06
CA SER A 123 0.92 5.71 2.83
C SER A 123 0.20 5.23 1.56
N GLY A 124 -0.77 4.30 1.69
CA GLY A 124 -1.57 3.76 0.61
C GLY A 124 -2.68 4.68 0.10
N ARG A 125 -3.55 4.13 -0.77
CA ARG A 125 -4.78 4.79 -1.20
C ARG A 125 -5.89 4.52 -0.19
N LYS A 126 -6.86 5.45 -0.10
CA LYS A 126 -8.06 5.30 0.74
C LYS A 126 -9.10 4.43 0.01
N ASP A 127 -8.84 3.14 -0.05
CA ASP A 127 -9.66 2.16 -0.76
C ASP A 127 -10.43 1.20 0.18
N HIS A 128 -10.19 1.29 1.48
CA HIS A 128 -10.82 0.45 2.51
C HIS A 128 -11.39 1.28 3.67
N ASP A 129 -12.34 0.70 4.38
CA ASP A 129 -12.83 1.20 5.65
C ASP A 129 -11.93 0.68 6.79
N TYR A 130 -11.17 1.57 7.40
CA TYR A 130 -10.25 1.26 8.51
C TYR A 130 -10.90 1.39 9.89
N LYS A 131 -12.21 1.61 9.95
CA LYS A 131 -12.95 1.78 11.19
C LYS A 131 -12.68 0.65 12.19
N HIS A 132 -12.72 -0.61 11.76
CA HIS A 132 -12.46 -1.74 12.64
C HIS A 132 -11.03 -1.78 13.17
N GLN A 133 -10.04 -1.32 12.40
CA GLN A 133 -8.66 -1.14 12.89
C GLN A 133 -8.63 -0.08 13.99
N GLY A 134 -9.29 1.05 13.79
CA GLY A 134 -9.38 2.13 14.78
C GLY A 134 -10.07 1.69 16.08
N PHE A 135 -11.16 0.93 15.97
CA PHE A 135 -11.82 0.35 17.14
C PHE A 135 -10.94 -0.65 17.87
N GLY A 136 -10.17 -1.47 17.15
CA GLY A 136 -9.21 -2.40 17.75
C GLY A 136 -8.12 -1.68 18.55
N TYR A 137 -7.57 -0.60 18.02
CA TYR A 137 -6.61 0.25 18.74
C TYR A 137 -7.25 0.90 19.99
N ALA A 138 -8.45 1.44 19.84
CA ALA A 138 -9.16 2.06 20.96
C ALA A 138 -9.46 1.05 22.07
N TRP A 139 -9.95 -0.16 21.70
CA TRP A 139 -10.23 -1.20 22.69
C TRP A 139 -8.94 -1.64 23.42
N LEU A 140 -7.85 -1.89 22.71
CA LEU A 140 -6.56 -2.21 23.33
C LEU A 140 -6.16 -1.13 24.32
N ARG A 141 -6.31 0.14 23.96
CA ARG A 141 -5.92 1.26 24.80
C ARG A 141 -6.75 1.33 26.08
N VAL A 142 -8.09 1.27 26.00
CA VAL A 142 -8.93 1.28 27.21
C VAL A 142 -8.79 0.01 28.03
N HIS A 143 -8.44 -1.11 27.41
CA HIS A 143 -8.15 -2.36 28.12
C HIS A 143 -6.91 -2.24 29.02
N PHE A 144 -5.82 -1.64 28.53
CA PHE A 144 -4.59 -1.45 29.30
C PHE A 144 -4.65 -0.25 30.25
N GLN A 145 -5.60 0.65 30.09
CA GLN A 145 -5.80 1.82 30.95
C GLN A 145 -7.27 1.93 31.36
N PRO A 146 -7.62 1.32 32.50
CA PRO A 146 -9.01 1.26 32.97
C PRO A 146 -9.65 2.63 33.22
N ASP A 147 -8.85 3.66 33.51
CA ASP A 147 -9.36 5.02 33.80
C ASP A 147 -9.68 5.83 32.53
N LEU A 148 -9.29 5.34 31.33
CA LEU A 148 -9.66 6.03 30.08
C LEU A 148 -11.13 5.90 29.79
N GLU A 149 -11.79 7.02 29.57
CA GLU A 149 -13.19 7.11 29.17
C GLU A 149 -13.35 7.02 27.64
N ARG A 150 -12.39 7.58 26.90
CA ARG A 150 -12.41 7.63 25.42
C ARG A 150 -11.03 7.64 24.80
N VAL A 151 -10.98 7.18 23.56
CA VAL A 151 -9.78 7.22 22.71
C VAL A 151 -10.17 7.81 21.36
N THR A 152 -9.40 8.79 20.91
CA THR A 152 -9.53 9.32 19.54
C THR A 152 -8.43 8.70 18.68
N VAL A 153 -8.83 8.02 17.60
CA VAL A 153 -7.92 7.42 16.62
C VAL A 153 -7.94 8.26 15.36
N HIS A 154 -6.78 8.68 14.92
CA HIS A 154 -6.55 9.43 13.69
C HIS A 154 -5.86 8.54 12.65
N PHE A 155 -6.44 8.44 11.46
CA PHE A 155 -5.76 7.92 10.27
C PHE A 155 -5.34 9.09 9.40
N ALA A 156 -4.05 9.29 9.25
CA ALA A 156 -3.48 10.39 8.47
C ALA A 156 -3.07 9.88 7.08
N TRP A 157 -3.86 10.21 6.07
CA TRP A 157 -3.67 9.81 4.68
C TRP A 157 -2.63 10.69 3.99
N LEU A 158 -1.41 10.20 3.85
CA LEU A 158 -0.26 10.99 3.39
C LEU A 158 -0.40 11.45 1.94
N ARG A 159 -1.01 10.64 1.06
CA ARG A 159 -1.19 10.96 -0.37
C ARG A 159 -2.21 12.09 -0.59
N THR A 160 -3.29 12.09 0.15
CA THR A 160 -4.37 13.09 0.03
C THR A 160 -4.24 14.21 1.05
N ARG A 161 -3.42 14.01 2.09
CA ARG A 161 -3.28 14.90 3.26
C ARG A 161 -4.59 15.09 4.02
N GLU A 162 -5.42 14.06 4.00
CA GLU A 162 -6.67 14.00 4.76
C GLU A 162 -6.43 13.39 6.13
N LEU A 163 -7.21 13.86 7.11
CA LEU A 163 -7.25 13.28 8.44
C LEU A 163 -8.64 12.70 8.67
N GLU A 164 -8.71 11.40 8.91
CA GLU A 164 -9.92 10.70 9.30
C GLU A 164 -9.85 10.36 10.78
N SER A 165 -10.91 10.65 11.54
CA SER A 165 -10.87 10.57 12.99
C SER A 165 -12.08 9.83 13.54
N TYR A 166 -11.84 8.95 14.50
CA TYR A 166 -12.87 8.21 15.24
C TYR A 166 -12.67 8.42 16.73
N THR A 167 -13.66 8.99 17.40
CA THR A 167 -13.68 9.02 18.87
C THR A 167 -14.51 7.86 19.38
N VAL A 168 -13.91 7.01 20.18
CA VAL A 168 -14.47 5.77 20.69
C VAL A 168 -14.50 5.84 22.21
N THR A 169 -15.70 5.80 22.80
CA THR A 169 -15.86 5.68 24.26
C THR A 169 -15.54 4.26 24.71
N ARG A 170 -15.29 4.07 26.00
CA ARG A 170 -15.07 2.75 26.59
C ARG A 170 -16.21 1.79 26.26
N GLU A 171 -17.44 2.17 26.50
CA GLU A 171 -18.63 1.34 26.25
C GLU A 171 -18.71 0.95 24.78
N ARG A 172 -18.36 1.87 23.87
CA ARG A 172 -18.34 1.60 22.44
C ARG A 172 -17.22 0.63 22.06
N ALA A 173 -16.05 0.75 22.68
CA ALA A 173 -14.93 -0.17 22.48
C ALA A 173 -15.28 -1.58 22.97
N ASP A 174 -15.88 -1.70 24.14
CA ASP A 174 -16.31 -2.99 24.71
C ASP A 174 -17.41 -3.64 23.87
N SER A 175 -18.40 -2.87 23.43
CA SER A 175 -19.45 -3.34 22.52
C SER A 175 -18.89 -3.82 21.18
N TRP A 176 -17.91 -3.10 20.64
CA TRP A 176 -17.20 -3.53 19.43
C TRP A 176 -16.39 -4.84 19.65
N TYR A 177 -15.80 -5.01 20.82
CA TYR A 177 -15.07 -6.25 21.13
C TYR A 177 -16.00 -7.45 21.22
N GLN A 178 -17.22 -7.30 21.74
CA GLN A 178 -18.25 -8.32 21.67
C GLN A 178 -18.59 -8.66 20.21
N GLN A 179 -18.77 -7.64 19.36
CA GLN A 179 -18.98 -7.84 17.93
C GLN A 179 -17.82 -8.60 17.28
N LEU A 180 -16.57 -8.29 17.63
CA LEU A 180 -15.39 -9.05 17.17
C LEU A 180 -15.46 -10.53 17.58
N GLN A 181 -15.89 -10.81 18.82
CA GLN A 181 -16.05 -12.19 19.29
C GLN A 181 -17.13 -12.92 18.49
N ASP A 182 -18.30 -12.31 18.29
CA ASP A 182 -19.45 -12.95 17.65
C ASP A 182 -19.23 -13.16 16.14
N GLU A 183 -18.74 -12.15 15.43
CA GLU A 183 -18.63 -12.20 13.97
C GLU A 183 -17.34 -12.81 13.47
N VAL A 184 -16.21 -12.61 14.19
CA VAL A 184 -14.89 -13.01 13.72
C VAL A 184 -14.34 -14.20 14.49
N ILE A 185 -14.37 -14.18 15.82
CA ILE A 185 -13.77 -15.26 16.63
C ILE A 185 -14.65 -16.51 16.60
N ASN A 186 -15.97 -16.36 16.79
CA ASN A 186 -16.96 -17.43 16.77
C ASN A 186 -17.53 -17.68 15.36
N TRP A 187 -16.75 -17.38 14.35
CA TRP A 187 -17.12 -17.50 12.94
C TRP A 187 -17.72 -18.88 12.59
N ASN A 188 -18.80 -18.85 11.78
CA ASN A 188 -19.61 -20.01 11.41
C ASN A 188 -19.02 -20.93 10.32
N GLY A 189 -17.78 -20.69 9.88
CA GLY A 189 -17.09 -21.48 8.85
C GLY A 189 -17.43 -21.12 7.41
N LYS A 190 -18.27 -20.09 7.14
CA LYS A 190 -18.66 -19.71 5.79
C LYS A 190 -17.66 -18.70 5.19
N TYR A 191 -16.99 -19.13 4.11
CA TYR A 191 -16.14 -18.26 3.32
C TYR A 191 -16.95 -17.46 2.31
N HIS A 192 -16.53 -16.22 2.07
CA HIS A 192 -17.15 -15.34 1.08
C HIS A 192 -16.10 -14.89 0.07
N ALA A 193 -16.28 -15.27 -1.21
CA ALA A 193 -15.43 -14.74 -2.27
C ALA A 193 -15.95 -13.37 -2.74
N GLY A 194 -15.03 -12.42 -2.95
CA GLY A 194 -15.36 -11.07 -3.38
C GLY A 194 -14.12 -10.21 -3.66
N PRO A 195 -14.30 -8.91 -3.93
CA PRO A 195 -13.20 -8.00 -4.24
C PRO A 195 -12.08 -7.97 -3.17
N HIS A 196 -12.45 -8.16 -1.91
CA HIS A 196 -11.50 -8.24 -0.79
C HIS A 196 -10.52 -9.41 -0.88
N CYS A 197 -10.82 -10.45 -1.68
CA CYS A 197 -9.92 -11.57 -1.89
C CYS A 197 -8.60 -11.16 -2.57
N THR A 198 -8.57 -10.03 -3.26
CA THR A 198 -7.35 -9.44 -3.84
C THR A 198 -6.28 -9.19 -2.76
N PHE A 199 -6.71 -8.81 -1.56
CA PHE A 199 -5.85 -8.48 -0.42
C PHE A 199 -5.78 -9.61 0.62
N CYS A 200 -6.40 -10.76 0.32
CA CYS A 200 -6.44 -11.87 1.27
C CYS A 200 -5.17 -12.74 1.14
N PRO A 201 -4.40 -12.93 2.22
CA PRO A 201 -3.22 -13.79 2.19
C PRO A 201 -3.56 -15.28 1.98
N ARG A 202 -4.83 -15.65 2.21
CA ARG A 202 -5.33 -17.03 2.08
C ARG A 202 -6.00 -17.32 0.75
N ARG A 203 -6.00 -16.38 -0.20
CA ARG A 203 -6.77 -16.49 -1.44
C ARG A 203 -6.46 -17.74 -2.28
N THR A 204 -5.21 -18.22 -2.27
CA THR A 204 -4.79 -19.41 -3.04
C THR A 204 -5.25 -20.73 -2.41
N SER A 205 -5.53 -20.77 -1.12
CA SER A 205 -6.02 -21.95 -0.38
C SER A 205 -7.50 -21.84 0.01
N CYS A 206 -8.19 -20.76 -0.37
CA CYS A 206 -9.56 -20.49 0.06
C CYS A 206 -10.59 -21.34 -0.72
N PRO A 207 -11.46 -22.11 -0.02
CA PRO A 207 -12.47 -22.94 -0.70
C PRO A 207 -13.46 -22.14 -1.55
N ALA A 208 -13.87 -20.95 -1.10
CA ALA A 208 -14.80 -20.10 -1.86
C ALA A 208 -14.15 -19.54 -3.13
N VAL A 209 -12.86 -19.18 -3.07
CA VAL A 209 -12.11 -18.72 -4.25
C VAL A 209 -11.92 -19.89 -5.23
N THR A 210 -11.56 -21.08 -4.72
CA THR A 210 -11.42 -22.30 -5.54
C THR A 210 -12.74 -22.65 -6.26
N ALA A 211 -13.87 -22.57 -5.55
CA ALA A 211 -15.18 -22.82 -6.13
C ALA A 211 -15.51 -21.80 -7.22
N LEU A 212 -15.22 -20.52 -6.99
CA LEU A 212 -15.45 -19.46 -7.97
C LEU A 212 -14.58 -19.64 -9.23
N VAL A 213 -13.28 -19.97 -9.06
CA VAL A 213 -12.37 -20.26 -10.17
C VAL A 213 -12.89 -21.45 -11.00
N ARG A 214 -13.31 -22.54 -10.35
CA ARG A 214 -13.87 -23.72 -11.06
C ARG A 214 -15.11 -23.35 -11.86
N GLN A 215 -16.00 -22.54 -11.30
CA GLN A 215 -17.21 -22.10 -12.00
C GLN A 215 -16.86 -21.26 -13.22
N ASP A 216 -15.93 -20.30 -13.09
CA ASP A 216 -15.55 -19.43 -14.18
C ASP A 216 -14.75 -20.19 -15.26
N VAL A 217 -13.86 -21.13 -14.89
CA VAL A 217 -13.15 -22.01 -15.83
C VAL A 217 -14.14 -22.89 -16.61
N ALA A 218 -15.18 -23.42 -15.97
CA ALA A 218 -16.22 -24.19 -16.65
C ALA A 218 -16.96 -23.35 -17.72
N MET A 219 -17.24 -22.07 -17.44
CA MET A 219 -17.83 -21.14 -18.42
C MET A 219 -16.92 -20.92 -19.65
N PHE A 220 -15.60 -20.88 -19.45
CA PHE A 220 -14.63 -20.80 -20.54
C PHE A 220 -14.62 -22.09 -21.39
N ALA A 221 -14.63 -23.26 -20.73
CA ALA A 221 -14.58 -24.55 -21.40
C ALA A 221 -15.84 -24.82 -22.29
N ASP A 222 -17.00 -24.30 -21.86
CA ASP A 222 -18.26 -24.43 -22.59
C ASP A 222 -18.37 -23.48 -23.81
N GLY A 223 -17.35 -22.71 -24.14
CA GLY A 223 -17.34 -21.71 -25.21
C GLY A 223 -18.32 -20.54 -25.01
N LYS A 224 -18.98 -20.48 -23.85
CA LYS A 224 -19.89 -19.40 -23.44
C LYS A 224 -19.16 -18.18 -22.84
N ALA A 225 -17.83 -18.23 -22.80
CA ALA A 225 -17.03 -17.12 -22.37
C ALA A 225 -17.24 -15.95 -23.35
N PHE A 226 -17.96 -14.94 -22.86
CA PHE A 226 -17.91 -13.59 -23.39
C PHE A 226 -18.80 -13.24 -24.59
N GLU A 227 -20.05 -13.63 -24.58
CA GLU A 227 -21.07 -12.80 -25.26
C GLU A 227 -21.31 -11.52 -24.39
N LEU A 228 -20.22 -10.78 -24.10
CA LEU A 228 -20.28 -9.55 -23.30
C LEU A 228 -21.17 -8.47 -23.92
N SER A 229 -21.42 -8.57 -25.22
CA SER A 229 -22.32 -7.68 -25.97
C SER A 229 -23.79 -7.77 -25.53
N THR A 230 -24.19 -8.89 -24.91
CA THR A 230 -25.56 -9.12 -24.42
C THR A 230 -25.71 -8.81 -22.91
N CYS A 231 -24.60 -8.56 -22.21
CA CYS A 231 -24.62 -8.26 -20.77
C CYS A 231 -25.19 -6.88 -20.46
N THR A 232 -25.99 -6.81 -19.42
CA THR A 232 -26.37 -5.52 -18.80
C THR A 232 -25.15 -4.84 -18.18
N GLY A 233 -25.22 -3.53 -17.95
CA GLY A 233 -24.13 -2.80 -17.30
C GLY A 233 -23.66 -3.43 -15.98
N PRO A 234 -24.56 -3.78 -15.03
CA PRO A 234 -24.19 -4.46 -13.78
C PRO A 234 -23.49 -5.82 -14.00
N GLU A 235 -23.96 -6.63 -14.94
CA GLU A 235 -23.34 -7.92 -15.26
C GLU A 235 -21.94 -7.74 -15.85
N LEU A 236 -21.77 -6.79 -16.77
CA LEU A 236 -20.46 -6.47 -17.34
C LEU A 236 -19.46 -6.01 -16.27
N CYS A 237 -19.88 -5.14 -15.34
CA CYS A 237 -19.07 -4.76 -14.19
C CYS A 237 -18.71 -5.96 -13.31
N GLY A 238 -19.67 -6.85 -13.07
CA GLY A 238 -19.45 -8.10 -12.33
C GLY A 238 -18.40 -8.99 -12.99
N HIS A 239 -18.50 -9.20 -14.30
CA HIS A 239 -17.51 -9.96 -15.08
C HIS A 239 -16.13 -9.31 -15.05
N PHE A 240 -16.04 -8.00 -15.23
CA PHE A 240 -14.77 -7.28 -15.17
C PHE A 240 -14.07 -7.44 -13.81
N ARG A 241 -14.80 -7.30 -12.70
CA ARG A 241 -14.27 -7.50 -11.33
C ARG A 241 -13.78 -8.93 -11.12
N LYS A 242 -14.50 -9.92 -11.62
CA LYS A 242 -14.09 -11.34 -11.56
C LYS A 242 -12.80 -11.57 -12.35
N ILE A 243 -12.70 -11.04 -13.58
CA ILE A 243 -11.48 -11.15 -14.39
C ILE A 243 -10.29 -10.55 -13.65
N LYS A 244 -10.44 -9.36 -13.07
CA LYS A 244 -9.38 -8.73 -12.27
C LYS A 244 -8.96 -9.57 -11.07
N MET A 245 -9.92 -10.14 -10.37
CA MET A 245 -9.64 -11.04 -9.25
C MET A 245 -8.87 -12.29 -9.71
N LEU A 246 -9.27 -12.92 -10.84
CA LEU A 246 -8.57 -14.07 -11.40
C LEU A 246 -7.14 -13.73 -11.82
N GLN A 247 -6.91 -12.57 -12.44
CA GLN A 247 -5.57 -12.09 -12.76
C GLN A 247 -4.69 -12.00 -11.51
N HIS A 248 -5.18 -11.38 -10.44
CA HIS A 248 -4.45 -11.30 -9.18
C HIS A 248 -4.16 -12.67 -8.54
N LEU A 249 -5.08 -13.64 -8.70
CA LEU A 249 -4.86 -15.01 -8.22
C LEU A 249 -3.76 -15.72 -9.02
N LEU A 250 -3.76 -15.58 -10.34
CA LEU A 250 -2.72 -16.13 -11.22
C LEU A 250 -1.35 -15.52 -10.92
N ASP A 251 -1.28 -14.20 -10.79
CA ASP A 251 -0.06 -13.49 -10.42
C ASP A 251 0.48 -13.96 -9.05
N ALA A 252 -0.41 -14.23 -8.09
CA ALA A 252 -0.01 -14.75 -6.79
C ALA A 252 0.47 -16.19 -6.87
N ALA A 253 -0.19 -17.03 -7.64
CA ALA A 253 0.23 -18.42 -7.85
C ALA A 253 1.58 -18.48 -8.57
N GLU A 254 1.80 -17.62 -9.56
CA GLU A 254 3.08 -17.51 -10.26
C GLU A 254 4.20 -17.08 -9.30
N ARG A 255 3.98 -16.05 -8.46
CA ARG A 255 4.99 -15.64 -7.47
C ARG A 255 5.32 -16.77 -6.50
N ASN A 256 4.34 -17.52 -6.02
CA ASN A 256 4.57 -18.66 -5.13
C ASN A 256 5.37 -19.76 -5.83
N ALA A 257 5.02 -20.08 -7.08
CA ALA A 257 5.75 -21.06 -7.87
C ALA A 257 7.21 -20.62 -8.08
N ARG A 258 7.43 -19.35 -8.45
CA ARG A 258 8.79 -18.78 -8.60
C ARG A 258 9.59 -18.85 -7.30
N SER A 259 8.96 -18.49 -6.15
CA SER A 259 9.60 -18.59 -4.84
C SER A 259 9.99 -20.03 -4.52
N GLU A 260 9.10 -20.98 -4.78
CA GLU A 260 9.34 -22.39 -4.51
C GLU A 260 10.45 -22.96 -5.41
N ILE A 261 10.48 -22.59 -6.68
CA ILE A 261 11.57 -22.94 -7.60
C ILE A 261 12.90 -22.36 -7.10
N GLY A 262 12.90 -21.10 -6.63
CA GLY A 262 14.10 -20.49 -6.04
C GLY A 262 14.63 -21.23 -4.81
N HIS A 263 13.72 -21.78 -3.99
CA HIS A 263 14.11 -22.59 -2.81
C HIS A 263 14.59 -24.02 -3.15
N ARG A 264 13.98 -24.64 -4.15
CA ARG A 264 14.32 -26.03 -4.55
C ARG A 264 15.51 -26.11 -5.50
N GLY A 265 15.81 -25.02 -6.22
CA GLY A 265 16.77 -25.01 -7.32
C GLY A 265 16.18 -25.64 -8.57
N ASP A 266 16.87 -26.60 -9.17
CA ASP A 266 16.44 -27.26 -10.39
C ASP A 266 15.19 -28.14 -10.11
N VAL A 267 14.09 -27.82 -10.77
CA VAL A 267 12.82 -28.58 -10.68
C VAL A 267 12.60 -29.32 -12.00
N LEU A 268 12.59 -30.63 -11.94
CA LEU A 268 12.35 -31.50 -13.11
C LEU A 268 10.85 -31.58 -13.37
N ASP A 269 10.41 -31.45 -14.62
CA ASP A 269 9.02 -31.59 -15.05
C ASP A 269 8.56 -33.07 -15.19
N GLY A 270 9.50 -34.02 -15.10
CA GLY A 270 9.24 -35.45 -15.28
C GLY A 270 9.22 -35.90 -16.73
N GLU A 271 9.30 -34.99 -17.69
CA GLU A 271 9.31 -35.26 -19.15
C GLU A 271 10.68 -34.93 -19.78
N GLY A 272 11.68 -34.60 -18.98
CA GLY A 272 13.04 -34.26 -19.39
C GLY A 272 13.33 -32.77 -19.46
N GLY A 273 12.38 -31.92 -19.09
CA GLY A 273 12.56 -30.49 -18.91
C GLY A 273 12.98 -30.13 -17.49
N VAL A 274 13.66 -29.02 -17.36
CA VAL A 274 14.10 -28.44 -16.07
C VAL A 274 13.64 -27.01 -15.99
N ILE A 275 13.02 -26.64 -14.87
CA ILE A 275 12.70 -25.24 -14.55
C ILE A 275 13.65 -24.79 -13.44
N HIS A 276 14.46 -23.77 -13.73
CA HIS A 276 15.39 -23.20 -12.75
C HIS A 276 15.61 -21.71 -13.02
N TYR A 277 16.20 -21.01 -12.04
CA TYR A 277 16.70 -19.67 -12.26
C TYR A 277 18.06 -19.73 -12.95
N VAL A 278 18.21 -18.96 -14.02
CA VAL A 278 19.50 -18.74 -14.67
C VAL A 278 19.96 -17.30 -14.41
N GLU A 279 21.25 -17.11 -14.19
CA GLU A 279 21.83 -15.79 -14.23
C GLU A 279 21.76 -15.28 -15.67
N ALA A 280 20.93 -14.28 -15.91
CA ALA A 280 20.85 -13.57 -17.18
C ALA A 280 21.28 -12.12 -16.97
N GLU A 281 22.02 -11.58 -17.95
CA GLU A 281 22.27 -10.14 -17.93
C GLU A 281 20.93 -9.43 -18.03
N GLY A 282 20.60 -8.61 -17.02
CA GLY A 282 19.43 -7.72 -17.04
C GLY A 282 19.55 -6.66 -18.15
N PRO A 283 18.48 -5.89 -18.38
CA PRO A 283 18.57 -4.74 -19.27
C PRO A 283 19.74 -3.85 -18.84
N ARG A 284 20.60 -3.50 -19.80
CA ARG A 284 21.74 -2.62 -19.51
C ARG A 284 21.23 -1.23 -19.21
N ASP A 285 21.40 -0.80 -17.97
CA ASP A 285 21.18 0.59 -17.59
C ASP A 285 22.48 1.37 -17.80
N VAL A 286 22.37 2.47 -18.53
CA VAL A 286 23.49 3.37 -18.77
C VAL A 286 23.36 4.55 -17.81
N ASP A 287 24.27 4.65 -16.85
CA ASP A 287 24.41 5.86 -16.03
C ASP A 287 24.81 7.01 -16.95
N THR A 288 23.81 7.82 -17.32
CA THR A 288 23.98 8.90 -18.30
C THR A 288 25.05 9.90 -17.87
N LEU A 289 25.17 10.17 -16.56
CA LEU A 289 26.16 11.12 -16.03
C LEU A 289 27.58 10.60 -16.22
N LYS A 290 27.85 9.32 -15.94
CA LYS A 290 29.17 8.69 -16.13
C LYS A 290 29.49 8.45 -17.61
N ALA A 291 28.45 8.23 -18.41
CA ALA A 291 28.61 7.97 -19.84
C ALA A 291 28.69 9.25 -20.69
N TRP A 292 28.33 10.41 -20.13
CA TRP A 292 28.16 11.66 -20.88
C TRP A 292 29.35 12.01 -21.77
N ASP A 293 30.56 12.02 -21.22
CA ASP A 293 31.78 12.31 -21.97
C ASP A 293 32.08 11.32 -23.11
N ALA A 294 31.66 10.08 -22.94
CA ALA A 294 31.85 9.05 -23.97
C ALA A 294 30.80 9.15 -25.08
N LEU A 295 29.57 9.57 -24.72
CA LEU A 295 28.45 9.77 -25.64
C LEU A 295 28.67 11.00 -26.52
N THR A 296 28.95 12.14 -25.91
CA THR A 296 29.16 13.43 -26.62
C THR A 296 30.42 13.46 -27.53
N LYS A 297 31.36 12.57 -27.29
CA LYS A 297 32.52 12.36 -28.21
C LYS A 297 32.16 11.61 -29.50
N ARG A 298 31.02 10.90 -29.52
CA ARG A 298 30.65 9.99 -30.62
C ARG A 298 29.35 10.39 -31.32
N LEU A 299 28.48 11.10 -30.66
CA LEU A 299 27.15 11.48 -31.14
C LEU A 299 26.96 12.98 -30.97
N THR A 300 26.32 13.62 -31.95
CA THR A 300 25.87 15.00 -31.85
C THR A 300 24.68 15.12 -30.90
N ASP A 301 24.36 16.33 -30.47
CA ASP A 301 23.20 16.59 -29.61
C ASP A 301 21.89 16.13 -30.27
N GLU A 302 21.77 16.26 -31.61
CA GLU A 302 20.63 15.83 -32.39
C GLU A 302 20.46 14.30 -32.42
N GLU A 303 21.59 13.58 -32.42
CA GLU A 303 21.60 12.11 -32.38
C GLU A 303 21.40 11.56 -30.95
N LEU A 304 21.82 12.31 -29.93
CA LEU A 304 21.62 11.94 -28.53
C LEU A 304 20.20 12.19 -28.05
N ALA A 305 19.58 13.28 -28.49
CA ALA A 305 18.26 13.69 -28.00
C ALA A 305 17.18 12.61 -28.05
N PRO A 306 17.05 11.79 -29.12
CA PRO A 306 16.08 10.69 -29.17
C PRO A 306 16.40 9.54 -28.21
N CYS A 307 17.65 9.42 -27.78
CA CYS A 307 18.11 8.35 -26.89
C CYS A 307 17.93 8.67 -25.41
N LEU A 308 17.69 9.95 -25.08
CA LEU A 308 17.57 10.43 -23.71
C LEU A 308 16.09 10.60 -23.31
N LYS A 309 15.69 9.91 -22.25
CA LYS A 309 14.39 10.13 -21.63
C LYS A 309 14.51 11.11 -20.48
N VAL A 310 13.88 12.27 -20.61
CA VAL A 310 13.78 13.26 -19.54
C VAL A 310 12.66 12.84 -18.57
N ARG A 311 13.01 12.59 -17.32
CA ARG A 311 12.03 12.38 -16.25
C ARG A 311 11.56 13.72 -15.71
N LEU A 312 10.36 14.13 -16.09
CA LEU A 312 9.81 15.45 -15.77
C LEU A 312 9.87 15.76 -14.27
N GLY A 313 9.55 14.80 -13.40
CA GLY A 313 9.60 14.98 -11.94
C GLY A 313 11.00 15.25 -11.39
N GLU A 314 12.03 14.61 -11.93
CA GLU A 314 13.43 14.85 -11.56
C GLU A 314 13.89 16.22 -12.06
N LEU A 315 13.51 16.58 -13.29
CA LEU A 315 13.79 17.89 -13.88
C LEU A 315 13.16 19.03 -13.06
N GLU A 316 11.89 18.88 -12.67
CA GLU A 316 11.21 19.85 -11.82
C GLU A 316 11.88 19.99 -10.44
N THR A 317 12.35 18.87 -9.88
CA THR A 317 13.06 18.87 -8.59
C THR A 317 14.39 19.58 -8.69
N ALA A 318 15.18 19.31 -9.73
CA ALA A 318 16.45 19.98 -10.00
C ALA A 318 16.24 21.48 -10.23
N LEU A 319 15.20 21.86 -10.97
CA LEU A 319 14.88 23.25 -11.25
C LEU A 319 14.45 24.00 -9.98
N LYS A 320 13.65 23.37 -9.10
CA LYS A 320 13.28 23.94 -7.79
C LYS A 320 14.51 24.18 -6.91
N ALA A 321 15.44 23.23 -6.90
CA ALA A 321 16.70 23.38 -6.17
C ALA A 321 17.56 24.54 -6.72
N LYS A 322 17.65 24.66 -8.05
CA LYS A 322 18.41 25.71 -8.72
C LYS A 322 17.80 27.12 -8.55
N ALA A 323 16.48 27.22 -8.56
CA ALA A 323 15.77 28.50 -8.48
C ALA A 323 15.85 29.20 -7.11
N GLY A 324 16.25 28.49 -6.05
CA GLY A 324 16.38 28.99 -4.70
C GLY A 324 15.06 29.17 -3.95
N LYS A 325 15.17 29.51 -2.66
CA LYS A 325 14.05 29.54 -1.71
C LYS A 325 12.91 30.45 -2.19
N GLY A 326 11.71 29.91 -2.32
CA GLY A 326 10.48 30.63 -2.68
C GLY A 326 10.23 30.81 -4.20
N LYS A 327 11.23 30.54 -5.07
CA LYS A 327 11.11 30.75 -6.53
C LYS A 327 10.86 29.45 -7.33
N GLY A 328 11.00 28.29 -6.72
CA GLY A 328 10.95 27.00 -7.40
C GLY A 328 9.62 26.71 -8.11
N ALA A 329 8.48 27.08 -7.51
CA ALA A 329 7.17 26.86 -8.13
C ALA A 329 6.93 27.74 -9.36
N ALA A 330 7.48 28.96 -9.38
CA ALA A 330 7.40 29.86 -10.54
C ALA A 330 8.26 29.31 -11.68
N ALA A 331 9.51 28.92 -11.40
CA ALA A 331 10.42 28.35 -12.39
C ALA A 331 9.86 27.05 -13.03
N VAL A 332 9.21 26.20 -12.27
CA VAL A 332 8.56 24.99 -12.81
C VAL A 332 7.38 25.34 -13.70
N ARG A 333 6.58 26.35 -13.36
CA ARG A 333 5.48 26.80 -14.22
C ARG A 333 5.98 27.34 -15.54
N GLU A 334 7.01 28.19 -15.48
CA GLU A 334 7.65 28.78 -16.67
C GLU A 334 8.19 27.68 -17.60
N LEU A 335 8.95 26.72 -17.06
CA LEU A 335 9.41 25.56 -17.83
C LEU A 335 8.26 24.77 -18.46
N ASN A 336 7.20 24.50 -17.72
CA ASN A 336 6.05 23.75 -18.24
C ASN A 336 5.33 24.50 -19.37
N GLU A 337 5.24 25.80 -19.31
CA GLU A 337 4.70 26.62 -20.42
C GLU A 337 5.62 26.61 -21.63
N GLU A 338 6.93 26.73 -21.44
CA GLU A 338 7.93 26.62 -22.52
C GLU A 338 7.89 25.24 -23.19
N LEU A 339 7.82 24.14 -22.40
CA LEU A 339 7.75 22.79 -22.92
C LEU A 339 6.45 22.52 -23.70
N LYS A 340 5.32 23.11 -23.25
CA LYS A 340 4.06 23.06 -24.00
C LYS A 340 4.14 23.86 -25.30
N ALA A 341 4.69 25.07 -25.25
CA ALA A 341 4.85 25.93 -26.43
C ALA A 341 5.77 25.29 -27.48
N ALA A 342 6.80 24.57 -27.04
CA ALA A 342 7.69 23.82 -27.92
C ALA A 342 7.09 22.51 -28.43
N GLY A 343 5.88 22.10 -27.99
CA GLY A 343 5.29 20.79 -28.31
C GLY A 343 6.06 19.61 -27.72
N ALA A 344 6.93 19.85 -26.77
CA ALA A 344 7.81 18.87 -26.15
C ALA A 344 7.07 17.96 -25.12
N VAL A 345 5.89 18.35 -24.68
CA VAL A 345 5.03 17.57 -23.77
C VAL A 345 3.73 17.25 -24.50
N SER A 346 3.58 15.98 -24.91
CA SER A 346 2.30 15.45 -25.36
C SER A 346 1.70 14.62 -24.21
N ARG A 347 0.44 14.87 -23.88
CA ARG A 347 -0.35 13.93 -23.08
C ARG A 347 -1.15 13.09 -24.03
N GLU A 348 -0.77 11.81 -24.17
CA GLU A 348 -1.70 10.85 -24.76
C GLU A 348 -2.92 10.73 -23.83
N THR A 349 -4.09 10.94 -24.39
CA THR A 349 -5.35 10.65 -23.68
C THR A 349 -5.48 9.14 -23.61
N VAL A 350 -5.03 8.56 -22.51
CA VAL A 350 -5.22 7.13 -22.25
C VAL A 350 -6.60 6.96 -21.64
N GLN A 351 -7.48 6.23 -22.33
CA GLN A 351 -8.72 5.77 -21.72
C GLN A 351 -8.39 4.75 -20.64
N ARG A 352 -8.56 5.14 -19.40
CA ARG A 352 -8.33 4.30 -18.23
C ARG A 352 -9.67 3.82 -17.70
N LEU A 353 -9.92 2.51 -17.75
CA LEU A 353 -11.06 1.93 -17.06
C LEU A 353 -10.80 2.04 -15.53
N THR A 354 -11.67 2.76 -14.84
CA THR A 354 -11.66 2.88 -13.38
C THR A 354 -12.90 2.20 -12.82
N ASP A 355 -12.75 1.49 -11.70
CA ASP A 355 -13.87 0.95 -10.92
C ASP A 355 -14.11 1.91 -9.73
N GLU A 356 -14.65 3.09 -10.02
CA GLU A 356 -15.04 4.07 -9.00
C GLU A 356 -16.50 3.85 -8.60
N ARG A 357 -16.74 3.75 -7.29
CA ARG A 357 -18.12 3.80 -6.78
C ARG A 357 -18.61 5.24 -6.87
N ILE A 358 -19.60 5.47 -7.72
CA ILE A 358 -20.38 6.71 -7.70
C ILE A 358 -21.09 6.75 -6.33
N LYS A 359 -20.81 7.77 -5.54
CA LYS A 359 -21.42 8.01 -4.24
C LYS A 359 -22.88 8.46 -4.40
#